data_5a15fedbba645295b732ff5518aa9b0e
#
_entry.id   5a15fedbba645295b732ff5518aa9b0e
#
_cell.length_a   1.000
_cell.length_b   1.000
_cell.length_c   1.000
_cell.angle_alpha   90.00
_cell.angle_beta   90.00
_cell.angle_gamma   90.00
#
_symmetry.space_group_name_H-M   'P 1'
#
loop_
_entity.id
_entity.type
_entity.pdbx_description
1 polymer ?
#
loop_
_entity_poly.entity_id
_entity_poly.type
_entity_poly.pdbx_seq_one_letter_code
_entity_poly.pdbx_strand_id
1 'polypeptide(L)'
;MRFPLSSALCASLALALVACTPSPPTPAGKAGEGTGRAAPPPAPEDRPPVQGSVTIAGEDAAEDVQQWTPPRVDREGRSLAQLRRAAEQAFAQDRLYEDGDAAIPLWLAVQQEAPDDRQARAGLQRARQRLLQQTDALLVRPLQQREALAEAGLQALVLLTLAPDDEKVRALQARVETAQRVVAYNRAGEEDLRADRIGEDGDGAIGSFREALALDEGNRRARQGLAAAESGLIRRAEEAARRRDFASAGTWLAEASKVRDSSPTIADAFERIEQIRADTLAQLRDEGLRDLATPQGLKPAREKLAEALRIALPGDAVVAQLRERIDLATHYGSFRPGQVFSDAMRDGGRGPQMVVVPHGGFQMGAGDSEPGATDAERPSHYVRFDRGFAMAITEVTVSDFERYVKATNARPRATRRGHSVVYDERSGNFIRRSGVDWRSDYDGARALGNAPVMHVSVRDAENYAAWLSEQTGYSYRLPSEAEFEYALRAGSSGRYPWGDAGTPPPGSGNFTGSKDVSPSGRHWHNAFIGYGDGWWGPAPVANFRANAFGLHDMAGNLSEWVADCWHSSYRRAPSDGVAWFNPGCRARVIRGGNWANSPEQTRAAWRQSQDSDTTNARIGFRLVRGI
;
A
#
# COMPACT_ATOMS: atom_id res chain seq x y z
N MET A 1 10.08 23.50 -42.31
CA MET A 1 10.96 24.69 -42.17
C MET A 1 11.00 25.10 -40.71
N ARG A 2 12.19 24.97 -40.14
CA ARG A 2 12.84 25.70 -39.03
C ARG A 2 12.04 26.29 -37.88
N PHE A 3 12.34 25.75 -36.71
CA PHE A 3 12.18 26.35 -35.37
C PHE A 3 12.86 27.74 -35.23
N PRO A 4 12.56 28.54 -34.17
CA PRO A 4 13.52 28.50 -33.07
C PRO A 4 12.91 28.44 -31.64
N LEU A 5 13.75 27.88 -30.77
CA LEU A 5 13.76 27.93 -29.30
C LEU A 5 13.91 29.36 -28.77
N SER A 6 13.34 29.63 -27.59
CA SER A 6 13.88 30.62 -26.69
C SER A 6 13.65 30.23 -25.23
N SER A 7 14.72 30.34 -24.49
CA SER A 7 15.08 29.89 -23.16
C SER A 7 14.52 30.75 -22.01
N ALA A 8 14.35 30.11 -20.87
CA ALA A 8 14.74 30.51 -19.50
C ALA A 8 14.08 31.70 -18.82
N LEU A 9 13.58 31.49 -17.62
CA LEU A 9 14.18 32.04 -16.40
C LEU A 9 13.64 31.36 -15.13
N CYS A 10 14.54 30.82 -14.31
CA CYS A 10 14.31 30.40 -12.94
C CYS A 10 14.08 31.61 -12.05
N ALA A 11 13.09 31.56 -11.16
CA ALA A 11 13.04 32.41 -9.98
C ALA A 11 12.71 31.57 -8.77
N SER A 12 13.68 31.38 -7.93
CA SER A 12 13.60 30.76 -6.60
C SER A 12 12.85 31.69 -5.64
N LEU A 13 11.83 31.20 -4.96
CA LEU A 13 11.23 31.87 -3.82
C LEU A 13 11.29 30.93 -2.61
N ALA A 14 12.15 31.29 -1.66
CA ALA A 14 12.22 30.67 -0.34
C ALA A 14 11.06 31.21 0.52
N LEU A 15 10.21 30.35 1.06
CA LEU A 15 9.24 30.70 2.09
C LEU A 15 9.63 30.04 3.41
N ALA A 16 9.80 30.90 4.42
CA ALA A 16 10.10 30.54 5.80
C ALA A 16 8.89 29.87 6.47
N LEU A 17 9.09 28.70 7.08
CA LEU A 17 8.17 28.02 7.97
C LEU A 17 8.26 28.63 9.37
N VAL A 18 7.18 29.27 9.82
CA VAL A 18 6.95 29.59 11.23
C VAL A 18 6.15 28.44 11.85
N ALA A 19 6.76 27.75 12.78
CA ALA A 19 6.12 26.72 13.60
C ALA A 19 5.30 27.37 14.71
N CYS A 20 3.98 27.14 14.74
CA CYS A 20 3.12 27.38 15.90
C CYS A 20 2.80 26.04 16.55
N THR A 21 3.30 25.83 17.77
CA THR A 21 2.90 24.75 18.66
C THR A 21 1.71 25.22 19.52
N PRO A 22 0.64 24.43 19.68
CA PRO A 22 -0.39 24.69 20.69
C PRO A 22 -0.05 23.99 22.01
N SER A 23 -0.13 24.75 23.10
CA SER A 23 -0.03 24.29 24.48
C SER A 23 -1.30 23.55 24.93
N PRO A 24 -1.21 22.58 25.89
CA PRO A 24 -2.35 21.84 26.38
C PRO A 24 -3.13 22.61 27.47
N PRO A 25 -4.43 22.36 27.65
CA PRO A 25 -5.22 22.96 28.71
C PRO A 25 -5.07 22.18 30.04
N THR A 26 -5.05 22.92 31.14
CA THR A 26 -5.02 22.46 32.53
C THR A 26 -6.43 22.09 32.99
N PRO A 27 -6.63 21.07 33.87
CA PRO A 27 -7.93 20.66 34.33
C PRO A 27 -8.34 21.32 35.65
N ALA A 28 -9.62 21.60 35.82
CA ALA A 28 -10.27 21.94 37.10
C ALA A 28 -11.14 20.79 37.59
N GLY A 29 -11.08 20.54 38.86
CA GLY A 29 -11.31 19.33 39.58
C GLY A 29 -12.62 19.07 40.26
N LYS A 30 -12.59 17.97 41.07
CA LYS A 30 -13.45 17.47 42.18
C LYS A 30 -14.75 16.76 41.76
N ALA A 31 -15.20 15.71 42.35
CA ALA A 31 -14.81 14.74 43.39
C ALA A 31 -15.85 13.61 43.35
N GLY A 32 -15.53 12.40 43.77
CA GLY A 32 -16.52 11.35 44.01
C GLY A 32 -15.91 9.95 44.12
N GLU A 33 -15.90 9.42 45.31
CA GLU A 33 -15.34 8.19 45.84
C GLU A 33 -15.85 6.89 45.19
N GLY A 34 -15.00 5.85 45.19
CA GLY A 34 -15.41 4.49 44.88
C GLY A 34 -14.25 3.51 44.70
N THR A 35 -13.68 3.05 45.76
CA THR A 35 -12.89 1.84 46.09
C THR A 35 -12.76 0.75 45.00
N GLY A 36 -11.52 0.38 44.70
CA GLY A 36 -11.17 -0.79 43.91
C GLY A 36 -9.69 -0.83 43.54
N ARG A 37 -8.83 -1.05 44.57
CA ARG A 37 -7.37 -1.12 44.42
C ARG A 37 -6.98 -2.45 43.79
N ALA A 38 -6.65 -2.47 42.52
CA ALA A 38 -5.84 -3.51 41.90
C ALA A 38 -4.37 -3.18 42.18
N ALA A 39 -3.63 -4.16 42.72
CA ALA A 39 -2.21 -4.04 43.01
C ALA A 39 -1.39 -3.83 41.71
N PRO A 40 -0.30 -3.03 41.76
CA PRO A 40 0.62 -2.93 40.63
C PRO A 40 1.33 -4.26 40.42
N PRO A 41 1.75 -4.59 39.18
CA PRO A 41 2.58 -5.75 38.93
C PRO A 41 3.92 -5.61 39.65
N PRO A 42 4.51 -6.71 40.14
CA PRO A 42 5.80 -6.67 40.81
C PRO A 42 6.86 -6.09 39.89
N ALA A 43 7.72 -5.26 40.47
CA ALA A 43 8.94 -4.79 39.84
C ALA A 43 9.78 -5.99 39.36
N PRO A 44 10.51 -5.88 38.25
CA PRO A 44 11.42 -6.96 37.84
C PRO A 44 12.44 -7.19 38.93
N GLU A 45 12.49 -8.42 39.44
CA GLU A 45 13.53 -8.89 40.37
C GLU A 45 14.91 -8.58 39.79
N ASP A 46 15.74 -7.93 40.58
CA ASP A 46 17.17 -7.78 40.36
C ASP A 46 17.78 -9.15 40.07
N ARG A 47 17.99 -9.47 38.82
CA ARG A 47 18.90 -10.55 38.46
C ARG A 47 20.30 -10.08 38.84
N PRO A 48 21.04 -10.85 39.61
CA PRO A 48 22.44 -10.54 39.87
C PRO A 48 23.16 -10.44 38.51
N PRO A 49 24.13 -9.50 38.36
CA PRO A 49 24.89 -9.40 37.14
C PRO A 49 25.51 -10.75 36.84
N VAL A 50 25.30 -11.24 35.62
CA VAL A 50 26.00 -12.40 35.11
C VAL A 50 27.48 -12.00 35.07
N GLN A 51 28.23 -12.34 36.14
CA GLN A 51 29.66 -12.34 36.12
C GLN A 51 30.10 -13.49 35.24
N GLY A 52 30.43 -13.20 34.05
CA GLY A 52 30.90 -14.13 33.04
C GLY A 52 31.61 -13.44 31.90
N SER A 53 32.35 -12.37 32.18
CA SER A 53 33.45 -12.03 31.29
C SER A 53 34.55 -13.04 31.59
N VAL A 54 34.72 -14.03 30.73
CA VAL A 54 35.98 -14.78 30.69
C VAL A 54 36.99 -13.78 30.12
N THR A 55 37.62 -13.05 31.03
CA THR A 55 38.88 -12.38 30.76
C THR A 55 39.86 -13.49 30.51
N ILE A 56 40.24 -13.72 29.28
CA ILE A 56 41.40 -14.54 28.96
C ILE A 56 42.56 -13.81 29.58
N ALA A 57 43.08 -14.40 30.65
CA ALA A 57 44.33 -14.08 31.35
C ALA A 57 44.63 -12.59 31.49
N GLY A 58 44.29 -12.03 32.65
CA GLY A 58 45.04 -10.90 33.17
C GLY A 58 46.51 -11.29 33.20
N GLU A 59 47.36 -10.30 33.14
CA GLU A 59 48.82 -10.31 33.13
C GLU A 59 49.49 -11.00 34.34
N ASP A 60 48.78 -11.75 35.19
CA ASP A 60 49.25 -12.45 36.38
C ASP A 60 49.13 -13.99 36.32
N ALA A 61 48.80 -14.56 35.15
CA ALA A 61 49.14 -15.98 34.96
C ALA A 61 50.65 -16.03 34.76
N ALA A 62 51.38 -16.37 35.81
CA ALA A 62 52.75 -16.76 35.67
C ALA A 62 52.78 -17.74 34.50
N GLU A 63 53.50 -17.39 33.44
CA GLU A 63 53.84 -18.29 32.35
C GLU A 63 54.46 -19.49 32.97
N ASP A 64 53.74 -20.60 33.10
CA ASP A 64 54.31 -21.92 33.22
C ASP A 64 54.98 -22.16 31.85
N VAL A 65 56.16 -21.61 31.71
CA VAL A 65 57.04 -21.85 30.58
C VAL A 65 57.32 -23.33 30.63
N GLN A 66 56.55 -24.10 29.85
CA GLN A 66 56.82 -25.49 29.66
C GLN A 66 58.24 -25.58 29.12
N GLN A 67 59.21 -25.85 30.03
CA GLN A 67 60.59 -26.08 29.65
C GLN A 67 60.76 -27.57 29.34
N TRP A 68 61.31 -27.86 28.17
CA TRP A 68 61.70 -29.21 27.85
C TRP A 68 62.82 -29.63 28.81
N THR A 69 62.63 -30.74 29.52
CA THR A 69 63.65 -31.32 30.39
C THR A 69 64.31 -32.44 29.64
N PRO A 70 65.65 -32.41 29.47
CA PRO A 70 66.36 -33.49 28.80
C PRO A 70 66.08 -34.86 29.45
N PRO A 71 65.69 -35.88 28.67
CA PRO A 71 65.51 -37.24 29.18
C PRO A 71 66.76 -37.75 29.85
N ARG A 72 66.57 -38.54 30.91
CA ARG A 72 67.70 -39.14 31.64
C ARG A 72 68.50 -40.11 30.77
N VAL A 73 69.79 -39.85 30.66
CA VAL A 73 70.75 -40.75 30.00
C VAL A 73 71.19 -41.81 30.97
N ASP A 74 71.10 -43.11 30.59
CA ASP A 74 71.68 -44.18 31.36
C ASP A 74 73.20 -44.14 31.20
N ARG A 75 73.87 -43.84 32.29
CA ARG A 75 75.33 -43.70 32.35
C ARG A 75 76.06 -44.94 32.96
N GLU A 76 75.33 -45.93 33.49
CA GLU A 76 75.94 -47.08 34.14
C GLU A 76 76.83 -47.90 33.18
N GLY A 77 78.12 -47.88 33.42
CA GLY A 77 79.11 -48.64 32.66
C GLY A 77 79.52 -48.06 31.29
N ARG A 78 79.01 -46.82 30.91
CA ARG A 78 79.32 -46.16 29.64
C ARG A 78 80.49 -45.17 29.79
N SER A 79 81.59 -45.37 29.03
CA SER A 79 82.67 -44.39 28.92
C SER A 79 82.27 -43.20 28.07
N LEU A 80 82.92 -42.01 28.23
CA LEU A 80 82.75 -40.84 27.43
C LEU A 80 82.84 -41.12 25.88
N ALA A 81 83.76 -42.04 25.52
CA ALA A 81 83.92 -42.44 24.11
C ALA A 81 82.72 -43.25 23.60
N GLN A 82 82.05 -44.02 24.44
CA GLN A 82 80.85 -44.78 24.10
C GLN A 82 79.64 -43.83 24.00
N LEU A 83 79.50 -42.86 24.92
CA LEU A 83 78.43 -41.83 24.84
C LEU A 83 78.55 -40.98 23.56
N ARG A 84 79.79 -40.58 23.21
CA ARG A 84 80.01 -39.82 21.93
C ARG A 84 79.62 -40.66 20.71
N ARG A 85 79.98 -41.95 20.64
CA ARG A 85 79.60 -42.81 19.52
C ARG A 85 78.08 -43.03 19.45
N ALA A 86 77.45 -43.26 20.61
CA ALA A 86 76.00 -43.39 20.68
C ALA A 86 75.30 -42.11 20.21
N ALA A 87 75.78 -40.92 20.60
CA ALA A 87 75.26 -39.67 20.21
C ALA A 87 75.42 -39.41 18.68
N GLU A 88 76.57 -39.75 18.08
CA GLU A 88 76.74 -39.64 16.61
C GLU A 88 75.84 -40.65 15.87
N GLN A 89 75.67 -41.87 16.41
CA GLN A 89 74.77 -42.85 15.83
C GLN A 89 73.27 -42.39 15.89
N ALA A 90 72.84 -41.87 17.04
CA ALA A 90 71.52 -41.34 17.22
C ALA A 90 71.28 -40.17 16.27
N PHE A 91 72.24 -39.24 16.11
CA PHE A 91 72.15 -38.12 15.14
C PHE A 91 72.07 -38.62 13.70
N ALA A 92 72.87 -39.67 13.33
CA ALA A 92 72.80 -40.26 12.00
C ALA A 92 71.44 -40.95 11.70
N GLN A 93 70.72 -41.37 12.75
CA GLN A 93 69.38 -41.95 12.68
C GLN A 93 68.25 -40.92 12.82
N ASP A 94 68.60 -39.62 12.87
CA ASP A 94 67.68 -38.52 13.06
C ASP A 94 66.89 -38.56 14.40
N ARG A 95 67.31 -39.30 15.37
CA ARG A 95 66.80 -39.31 16.75
C ARG A 95 67.48 -38.20 17.53
N LEU A 96 66.79 -37.08 17.71
CA LEU A 96 67.46 -35.89 18.23
C LEU A 96 67.16 -35.58 19.69
N TYR A 97 65.95 -35.82 20.22
CA TYR A 97 65.57 -35.37 21.59
C TYR A 97 64.52 -36.24 22.28
N GLU A 98 64.06 -37.30 21.66
CA GLU A 98 62.83 -38.05 22.00
C GLU A 98 63.02 -38.87 23.29
N ASP A 99 64.21 -39.39 23.54
CA ASP A 99 64.51 -40.23 24.66
C ASP A 99 65.95 -40.02 25.19
N GLY A 100 66.38 -40.76 26.27
CA GLY A 100 67.70 -40.64 26.83
C GLY A 100 68.83 -41.12 25.95
N ASP A 101 68.56 -41.90 24.91
CA ASP A 101 69.53 -42.37 23.89
C ASP A 101 69.51 -41.56 22.62
N ALA A 102 68.79 -40.42 22.61
CA ALA A 102 68.78 -39.45 21.50
C ALA A 102 70.03 -38.56 21.54
N ALA A 103 70.34 -37.94 20.40
CA ALA A 103 71.62 -37.24 20.20
C ALA A 103 71.81 -36.06 21.16
N ILE A 104 70.80 -35.22 21.42
CA ILE A 104 70.92 -34.02 22.28
C ILE A 104 71.12 -34.44 23.77
N PRO A 105 70.27 -35.28 24.38
CA PRO A 105 70.53 -35.77 25.73
C PRO A 105 71.92 -36.41 25.94
N LEU A 106 72.34 -37.22 24.98
CA LEU A 106 73.67 -37.86 25.04
C LEU A 106 74.83 -36.84 24.98
N TRP A 107 74.78 -35.87 24.08
CA TRP A 107 75.73 -34.77 23.97
C TRP A 107 75.74 -33.89 25.23
N LEU A 108 74.59 -33.58 25.80
CA LEU A 108 74.47 -32.84 27.05
C LEU A 108 75.10 -33.63 28.21
N ALA A 109 74.93 -34.95 28.26
CA ALA A 109 75.54 -35.80 29.24
C ALA A 109 77.08 -35.83 29.11
N VAL A 110 77.61 -35.87 27.89
CA VAL A 110 79.09 -35.75 27.66
C VAL A 110 79.58 -34.37 28.09
N GLN A 111 78.84 -33.28 27.82
CA GLN A 111 79.25 -31.93 28.22
C GLN A 111 79.19 -31.67 29.70
N GLN A 112 78.27 -32.36 30.45
CA GLN A 112 78.24 -32.32 31.91
C GLN A 112 79.46 -32.90 32.55
N GLU A 113 79.99 -33.97 31.98
CA GLU A 113 81.22 -34.64 32.51
C GLU A 113 82.53 -33.96 32.01
N ALA A 114 82.49 -33.45 30.79
CA ALA A 114 83.62 -32.76 30.14
C ALA A 114 83.17 -31.44 29.51
N PRO A 115 83.14 -30.36 30.29
CA PRO A 115 82.63 -29.07 29.82
C PRO A 115 83.34 -28.49 28.60
N ASP A 116 84.63 -28.84 28.39
CA ASP A 116 85.46 -28.35 27.29
C ASP A 116 85.48 -29.29 26.07
N ASP A 117 84.70 -30.34 26.09
CA ASP A 117 84.62 -31.29 24.98
C ASP A 117 84.20 -30.66 23.65
N ARG A 118 85.16 -30.61 22.72
CA ARG A 118 84.91 -29.99 21.39
C ARG A 118 83.96 -30.80 20.55
N GLN A 119 83.93 -32.14 20.68
CA GLN A 119 83.01 -32.98 19.90
C GLN A 119 81.57 -32.83 20.40
N ALA A 120 81.37 -32.75 21.73
CA ALA A 120 80.05 -32.54 22.30
C ALA A 120 79.47 -31.15 21.90
N ARG A 121 80.28 -30.08 21.97
CA ARG A 121 79.88 -28.76 21.52
C ARG A 121 79.50 -28.75 20.02
N ALA A 122 80.33 -29.34 19.17
CA ALA A 122 80.08 -29.45 17.76
C ALA A 122 78.87 -30.32 17.43
N GLY A 123 78.71 -31.45 18.19
CA GLY A 123 77.54 -32.31 18.06
C GLY A 123 76.22 -31.65 18.40
N LEU A 124 76.17 -30.92 19.53
CA LEU A 124 75.02 -30.12 19.93
C LEU A 124 74.66 -29.04 18.91
N GLN A 125 75.69 -28.37 18.38
CA GLN A 125 75.47 -27.35 17.34
C GLN A 125 74.86 -27.95 16.06
N ARG A 126 75.35 -29.10 15.61
CA ARG A 126 74.76 -29.80 14.43
C ARG A 126 73.34 -30.29 14.69
N ALA A 127 73.09 -30.92 15.89
CA ALA A 127 71.78 -31.39 16.28
C ALA A 127 70.74 -30.20 16.36
N ARG A 128 71.17 -29.08 16.97
CA ARG A 128 70.34 -27.83 16.98
C ARG A 128 70.04 -27.33 15.58
N GLN A 129 71.01 -27.26 14.69
CA GLN A 129 70.82 -26.81 13.33
C GLN A 129 69.90 -27.76 12.56
N ARG A 130 70.00 -29.07 12.78
CA ARG A 130 69.10 -30.06 12.17
C ARG A 130 67.67 -29.92 12.65
N LEU A 131 67.49 -29.72 13.98
CA LEU A 131 66.20 -29.53 14.60
C LEU A 131 65.52 -28.22 14.12
N LEU A 132 66.27 -27.10 13.95
CA LEU A 132 65.80 -25.88 13.36
C LEU A 132 65.22 -26.12 11.95
N GLN A 133 65.97 -26.88 11.11
CA GLN A 133 65.52 -27.19 9.73
C GLN A 133 64.24 -28.07 9.73
N GLN A 134 64.17 -29.06 10.66
CA GLN A 134 63.00 -29.93 10.78
C GLN A 134 61.74 -29.11 11.20
N THR A 135 61.91 -28.26 12.22
CA THR A 135 60.79 -27.42 12.68
C THR A 135 60.32 -26.46 11.60
N ASP A 136 61.24 -25.82 10.85
CA ASP A 136 60.89 -25.00 9.70
C ASP A 136 60.11 -25.77 8.62
N ALA A 137 60.54 -27.01 8.33
CA ALA A 137 59.88 -27.87 7.37
C ALA A 137 58.46 -28.30 7.81
N LEU A 138 58.25 -28.47 9.13
CA LEU A 138 56.90 -28.73 9.68
C LEU A 138 55.97 -27.53 9.52
N LEU A 139 56.46 -26.29 9.68
CA LEU A 139 55.69 -25.07 9.53
C LEU A 139 55.32 -24.75 8.08
N VAL A 140 56.09 -25.23 7.11
CA VAL A 140 55.82 -25.06 5.67
C VAL A 140 54.73 -26.03 5.17
N ARG A 141 54.54 -27.17 5.86
CA ARG A 141 53.47 -28.12 5.52
C ARG A 141 52.09 -27.47 5.78
N PRO A 142 51.03 -27.84 5.03
CA PRO A 142 49.71 -27.32 5.32
C PRO A 142 49.36 -27.50 6.79
N LEU A 143 49.07 -26.44 7.51
CA LEU A 143 48.76 -26.38 8.96
C LEU A 143 47.52 -27.22 9.39
N GLN A 144 47.05 -28.11 8.53
CA GLN A 144 45.92 -28.99 8.78
C GLN A 144 46.27 -30.25 9.61
N GLN A 145 47.55 -30.55 9.74
CA GLN A 145 47.99 -31.69 10.54
C GLN A 145 48.30 -31.22 11.97
N ARG A 146 47.35 -31.44 12.87
CA ARG A 146 47.47 -31.15 14.31
C ARG A 146 48.75 -31.73 14.92
N GLU A 147 49.12 -32.92 14.45
CA GLU A 147 50.33 -33.64 14.87
C GLU A 147 51.62 -32.89 14.47
N ALA A 148 51.69 -32.37 13.24
CA ALA A 148 52.87 -31.64 12.77
C ALA A 148 53.07 -30.31 13.54
N LEU A 149 51.98 -29.61 13.92
CA LEU A 149 52.08 -28.40 14.70
C LEU A 149 52.41 -28.65 16.17
N ALA A 150 51.90 -29.73 16.74
CA ALA A 150 52.28 -30.18 18.09
C ALA A 150 53.75 -30.55 18.14
N GLU A 151 54.23 -31.29 17.13
CA GLU A 151 55.64 -31.68 16.99
C GLU A 151 56.53 -30.43 16.81
N ALA A 152 56.15 -29.48 15.96
CA ALA A 152 56.87 -28.22 15.81
C ALA A 152 56.96 -27.44 17.14
N GLY A 153 55.88 -27.45 17.94
CA GLY A 153 55.83 -26.84 19.26
C GLY A 153 56.85 -27.50 20.24
N LEU A 154 56.89 -28.84 20.28
CA LEU A 154 57.82 -29.57 21.11
C LEU A 154 59.27 -29.32 20.68
N GLN A 155 59.55 -29.37 19.38
CA GLN A 155 60.90 -29.11 18.84
C GLN A 155 61.37 -27.68 19.14
N ALA A 156 60.48 -26.70 19.06
CA ALA A 156 60.77 -25.31 19.41
C ALA A 156 61.11 -25.13 20.90
N LEU A 157 60.38 -25.83 21.78
CA LEU A 157 60.69 -25.85 23.20
C LEU A 157 62.08 -26.46 23.48
N VAL A 158 62.46 -27.58 22.82
CA VAL A 158 63.82 -28.17 22.90
C VAL A 158 64.86 -27.16 22.49
N LEU A 159 64.63 -26.47 21.33
CA LEU A 159 65.56 -25.46 20.82
C LEU A 159 65.70 -24.27 21.77
N LEU A 160 64.60 -23.77 22.36
CA LEU A 160 64.57 -22.66 23.30
C LEU A 160 65.37 -23.03 24.59
N THR A 161 65.22 -24.28 25.07
CA THR A 161 65.98 -24.80 26.25
C THR A 161 67.49 -24.88 25.97
N LEU A 162 67.86 -25.23 24.72
CA LEU A 162 69.26 -25.34 24.33
C LEU A 162 69.96 -24.03 24.06
N ALA A 163 69.21 -23.01 23.57
CA ALA A 163 69.79 -21.76 23.16
C ALA A 163 68.75 -20.62 23.31
N PRO A 164 68.44 -20.20 24.55
CA PRO A 164 67.39 -19.21 24.81
C PRO A 164 67.70 -17.83 24.25
N ASP A 165 69.00 -17.53 24.06
CA ASP A 165 69.43 -16.20 23.54
C ASP A 165 69.65 -16.21 22.03
N ASP A 166 69.47 -17.33 21.35
CA ASP A 166 69.61 -17.37 19.87
C ASP A 166 68.39 -16.72 19.20
N GLU A 167 68.62 -15.62 18.44
CA GLU A 167 67.60 -14.87 17.75
C GLU A 167 66.78 -15.73 16.75
N LYS A 168 67.44 -16.70 16.08
CA LYS A 168 66.75 -17.60 15.14
C LYS A 168 65.80 -18.56 15.86
N VAL A 169 66.17 -19.00 17.04
CA VAL A 169 65.32 -19.87 17.88
C VAL A 169 64.12 -19.09 18.38
N ARG A 170 64.30 -17.87 18.86
CA ARG A 170 63.19 -16.99 19.29
C ARG A 170 62.25 -16.65 18.15
N ALA A 171 62.81 -16.34 16.98
CA ALA A 171 62.00 -16.08 15.78
C ALA A 171 61.19 -17.31 15.34
N LEU A 172 61.79 -18.53 15.42
CA LEU A 172 61.10 -19.76 15.12
C LEU A 172 59.99 -20.05 16.13
N GLN A 173 60.26 -19.87 17.43
CA GLN A 173 59.25 -20.01 18.50
C GLN A 173 58.05 -19.10 18.27
N ALA A 174 58.28 -17.80 17.97
CA ALA A 174 57.22 -16.86 17.68
C ALA A 174 56.38 -17.29 16.46
N ARG A 175 57.00 -17.88 15.43
CA ARG A 175 56.29 -18.41 14.24
C ARG A 175 55.44 -19.62 14.60
N VAL A 176 55.93 -20.54 15.45
CA VAL A 176 55.19 -21.70 15.95
C VAL A 176 53.98 -21.26 16.76
N GLU A 177 54.14 -20.32 17.69
CA GLU A 177 53.07 -19.76 18.51
C GLU A 177 51.99 -19.08 17.63
N THR A 178 52.45 -18.30 16.65
CA THR A 178 51.52 -17.69 15.67
C THR A 178 50.70 -18.75 14.93
N ALA A 179 51.35 -19.82 14.44
CA ALA A 179 50.68 -20.90 13.73
C ALA A 179 49.67 -21.65 14.65
N GLN A 180 50.03 -21.87 15.92
CA GLN A 180 49.13 -22.48 16.91
C GLN A 180 47.90 -21.62 17.18
N ARG A 181 48.06 -20.29 17.32
CA ARG A 181 46.97 -19.35 17.50
C ARG A 181 46.06 -19.32 16.28
N VAL A 182 46.60 -19.29 15.06
CA VAL A 182 45.82 -19.35 13.81
C VAL A 182 44.95 -20.59 13.75
N VAL A 183 45.50 -21.76 14.13
CA VAL A 183 44.73 -23.03 14.15
C VAL A 183 43.65 -23.00 15.24
N ALA A 184 43.95 -22.45 16.41
CA ALA A 184 42.99 -22.30 17.50
C ALA A 184 41.81 -21.40 17.12
N TYR A 185 42.09 -20.24 16.53
CA TYR A 185 41.06 -19.32 16.07
C TYR A 185 40.19 -19.91 14.94
N ASN A 186 40.80 -20.59 13.96
CA ASN A 186 40.01 -21.27 12.92
C ASN A 186 39.07 -22.33 13.52
N ARG A 187 39.56 -23.09 14.50
CA ARG A 187 38.74 -24.11 15.18
C ARG A 187 37.60 -23.48 15.98
N ALA A 188 37.88 -22.44 16.76
CA ALA A 188 36.85 -21.70 17.50
C ALA A 188 35.78 -21.16 16.56
N GLY A 189 36.18 -20.50 15.46
CA GLY A 189 35.23 -19.98 14.47
C GLY A 189 34.37 -21.06 13.82
N GLU A 190 34.93 -22.26 13.55
CA GLU A 190 34.13 -23.37 13.02
C GLU A 190 33.17 -23.98 14.05
N GLU A 191 33.57 -24.05 15.32
CA GLU A 191 32.70 -24.49 16.41
C GLU A 191 31.54 -23.50 16.60
N ASP A 192 31.83 -22.21 16.54
CA ASP A 192 30.82 -21.17 16.61
C ASP A 192 29.84 -21.23 15.43
N LEU A 193 30.31 -21.42 14.18
CA LEU A 193 29.44 -21.61 13.02
C LEU A 193 28.50 -22.83 13.19
N ARG A 194 29.05 -23.97 13.72
CA ARG A 194 28.19 -25.15 13.96
C ARG A 194 27.13 -24.90 15.03
N ALA A 195 27.44 -24.03 15.99
CA ALA A 195 26.54 -23.62 17.06
C ALA A 195 25.63 -22.44 16.66
N ASP A 196 25.66 -22.00 15.38
CA ASP A 196 24.94 -20.85 14.83
C ASP A 196 25.26 -19.51 15.54
N ARG A 197 26.44 -19.43 16.23
CA ARG A 197 26.97 -18.18 16.80
C ARG A 197 27.84 -17.48 15.77
N ILE A 198 27.20 -16.67 14.91
CA ILE A 198 27.87 -16.06 13.75
C ILE A 198 28.70 -14.85 14.15
N GLY A 199 28.24 -14.04 15.11
CA GLY A 199 29.00 -12.89 15.64
C GLY A 199 28.25 -11.57 15.64
N GLU A 200 26.93 -11.59 15.86
CA GLU A 200 26.07 -10.43 15.92
C GLU A 200 26.44 -9.46 17.06
N ASP A 201 26.93 -10.01 18.17
CA ASP A 201 27.30 -9.29 19.40
C ASP A 201 28.81 -8.99 19.49
N GLY A 202 29.57 -9.19 18.41
CA GLY A 202 31.03 -9.00 18.39
C GLY A 202 31.85 -10.23 18.73
N ASP A 203 31.28 -11.18 19.43
CA ASP A 203 31.88 -12.50 19.75
C ASP A 203 31.29 -13.57 18.83
N GLY A 204 32.12 -14.54 18.39
CA GLY A 204 31.66 -15.63 17.55
C GLY A 204 32.56 -15.90 16.35
N ALA A 205 31.98 -16.59 15.36
CA ALA A 205 32.73 -17.08 14.21
C ALA A 205 33.48 -16.00 13.44
N ILE A 206 32.82 -14.85 13.18
CA ILE A 206 33.41 -13.73 12.43
C ILE A 206 34.63 -13.19 13.17
N GLY A 207 34.53 -12.96 14.48
CA GLY A 207 35.67 -12.50 15.31
C GLY A 207 36.84 -13.47 15.25
N SER A 208 36.57 -14.73 15.50
CA SER A 208 37.60 -15.78 15.47
C SER A 208 38.33 -15.88 14.12
N PHE A 209 37.61 -15.83 12.99
CA PHE A 209 38.26 -15.88 11.68
C PHE A 209 39.01 -14.59 11.33
N ARG A 210 38.56 -13.42 11.81
CA ARG A 210 39.30 -12.16 11.64
C ARG A 210 40.62 -12.18 12.42
N GLU A 211 40.63 -12.70 13.66
CA GLU A 211 41.85 -12.89 14.44
C GLU A 211 42.81 -13.85 13.73
N ALA A 212 42.30 -14.94 13.13
CA ALA A 212 43.14 -15.83 12.33
C ALA A 212 43.76 -15.12 11.13
N LEU A 213 43.00 -14.24 10.43
CA LEU A 213 43.49 -13.47 9.29
C LEU A 213 44.43 -12.33 9.68
N ALA A 214 44.27 -11.75 10.88
CA ALA A 214 45.20 -10.75 11.41
C ALA A 214 46.60 -11.34 11.68
N LEU A 215 46.66 -12.62 12.03
CA LEU A 215 47.91 -13.35 12.22
C LEU A 215 48.47 -13.94 10.90
N ASP A 216 47.63 -14.33 9.98
CA ASP A 216 47.98 -14.90 8.68
C ASP A 216 46.97 -14.42 7.61
N GLU A 217 47.28 -13.31 6.93
CA GLU A 217 46.44 -12.74 5.88
C GLU A 217 46.14 -13.74 4.74
N GLY A 218 47.06 -14.69 4.51
CA GLY A 218 46.95 -15.75 3.50
C GLY A 218 46.00 -16.88 3.84
N ASN A 219 45.45 -16.91 5.06
CA ASN A 219 44.74 -18.08 5.62
C ASN A 219 43.46 -18.39 4.86
N ARG A 220 43.50 -19.41 4.00
CA ARG A 220 42.35 -19.84 3.18
C ARG A 220 41.19 -20.33 4.02
N ARG A 221 41.48 -21.02 5.16
CA ARG A 221 40.44 -21.58 6.01
C ARG A 221 39.62 -20.50 6.70
N ALA A 222 40.26 -19.45 7.20
CA ALA A 222 39.59 -18.30 7.77
C ALA A 222 38.77 -17.53 6.73
N ARG A 223 39.31 -17.34 5.50
CA ARG A 223 38.53 -16.74 4.39
C ARG A 223 37.30 -17.56 4.03
N GLN A 224 37.40 -18.88 3.99
CA GLN A 224 36.24 -19.76 3.76
C GLN A 224 35.25 -19.68 4.93
N GLY A 225 35.77 -19.61 6.17
CA GLY A 225 34.95 -19.42 7.37
C GLY A 225 34.12 -18.10 7.31
N LEU A 226 34.74 -16.99 6.95
CA LEU A 226 34.03 -15.73 6.76
C LEU A 226 32.97 -15.82 5.64
N ALA A 227 33.24 -16.49 4.53
CA ALA A 227 32.27 -16.70 3.48
C ALA A 227 31.07 -17.55 3.95
N ALA A 228 31.34 -18.56 4.80
CA ALA A 228 30.28 -19.37 5.42
C ALA A 228 29.44 -18.56 6.43
N ALA A 229 30.07 -17.69 7.23
CA ALA A 229 29.40 -16.78 8.15
C ALA A 229 28.48 -15.80 7.40
N GLU A 230 28.96 -15.16 6.33
CA GLU A 230 28.18 -14.31 5.47
C GLU A 230 26.96 -15.06 4.89
N SER A 231 27.17 -16.27 4.37
CA SER A 231 26.08 -17.10 3.84
C SER A 231 25.06 -17.47 4.93
N GLY A 232 25.49 -17.65 6.17
CA GLY A 232 24.62 -17.88 7.33
C GLY A 232 23.71 -16.68 7.61
N LEU A 233 24.25 -15.47 7.60
CA LEU A 233 23.50 -14.22 7.79
C LEU A 233 22.53 -13.96 6.62
N ILE A 234 22.94 -14.21 5.37
CA ILE A 234 22.07 -14.13 4.19
C ILE A 234 20.89 -15.09 4.35
N ARG A 235 21.12 -16.34 4.79
CA ARG A 235 20.04 -17.30 5.02
C ARG A 235 19.05 -16.79 6.07
N ARG A 236 19.51 -16.22 7.19
CA ARG A 236 18.65 -15.58 8.19
C ARG A 236 17.83 -14.42 7.60
N ALA A 237 18.44 -13.62 6.74
CA ALA A 237 17.74 -12.53 6.04
C ALA A 237 16.62 -13.06 5.14
N GLU A 238 16.90 -14.07 4.32
CA GLU A 238 15.91 -14.70 3.44
C GLU A 238 14.77 -15.38 4.22
N GLU A 239 15.09 -16.06 5.34
CA GLU A 239 14.09 -16.65 6.21
C GLU A 239 13.18 -15.62 6.88
N ALA A 240 13.74 -14.48 7.32
CA ALA A 240 12.96 -13.36 7.83
C ALA A 240 12.04 -12.79 6.74
N ALA A 241 12.54 -12.60 5.52
CA ALA A 241 11.73 -12.14 4.38
C ALA A 241 10.57 -13.11 4.06
N ARG A 242 10.80 -14.43 4.08
CA ARG A 242 9.74 -15.44 3.89
C ARG A 242 8.69 -15.40 5.00
N ARG A 243 9.04 -14.99 6.22
CA ARG A 243 8.10 -14.73 7.32
C ARG A 243 7.46 -13.34 7.24
N ARG A 244 7.71 -12.59 6.16
CA ARG A 244 7.23 -11.21 5.92
C ARG A 244 7.82 -10.17 6.86
N ASP A 245 8.91 -10.51 7.55
CA ASP A 245 9.67 -9.59 8.41
C ASP A 245 10.83 -8.97 7.61
N PHE A 246 10.49 -8.02 6.74
CA PHE A 246 11.46 -7.34 5.87
C PHE A 246 12.37 -6.37 6.65
N ALA A 247 11.98 -5.94 7.85
CA ALA A 247 12.83 -5.12 8.71
C ALA A 247 14.01 -5.95 9.23
N SER A 248 13.74 -7.11 9.83
CA SER A 248 14.78 -8.03 10.25
C SER A 248 15.62 -8.56 9.09
N ALA A 249 14.99 -8.82 7.92
CA ALA A 249 15.71 -9.20 6.71
C ALA A 249 16.75 -8.16 6.30
N GLY A 250 16.38 -6.88 6.32
CA GLY A 250 17.30 -5.78 6.06
C GLY A 250 18.44 -5.68 7.06
N THR A 251 18.16 -5.90 8.36
CA THR A 251 19.17 -5.90 9.42
C THR A 251 20.18 -7.01 9.21
N TRP A 252 19.73 -8.26 8.98
CA TRP A 252 20.62 -9.39 8.72
C TRP A 252 21.46 -9.21 7.47
N LEU A 253 20.90 -8.63 6.42
CA LEU A 253 21.64 -8.35 5.20
C LEU A 253 22.69 -7.25 5.40
N ALA A 254 22.38 -6.22 6.21
CA ALA A 254 23.34 -5.20 6.60
C ALA A 254 24.49 -5.78 7.44
N GLU A 255 24.23 -6.72 8.35
CA GLU A 255 25.29 -7.42 9.07
C GLU A 255 26.11 -8.30 8.13
N ALA A 256 25.48 -9.03 7.21
CA ALA A 256 26.19 -9.82 6.21
C ALA A 256 27.14 -8.96 5.35
N SER A 257 26.75 -7.74 4.99
CA SER A 257 27.57 -6.84 4.18
C SER A 257 28.85 -6.36 4.87
N LYS A 258 28.91 -6.45 6.20
CA LYS A 258 30.10 -6.09 7.00
C LYS A 258 31.13 -7.23 7.10
N VAL A 259 30.79 -8.45 6.69
CA VAL A 259 31.66 -9.63 6.87
C VAL A 259 32.81 -9.60 5.90
N ARG A 260 32.55 -9.31 4.62
CA ARG A 260 33.55 -9.24 3.56
C ARG A 260 33.29 -8.03 2.68
N ASP A 261 34.36 -7.32 2.30
CA ASP A 261 34.26 -6.17 1.42
C ASP A 261 33.82 -6.59 0.00
N SER A 262 32.88 -5.84 -0.57
CA SER A 262 32.46 -5.94 -1.98
C SER A 262 32.01 -7.35 -2.41
N SER A 263 31.30 -8.07 -1.57
CA SER A 263 30.83 -9.43 -1.88
C SER A 263 29.65 -9.39 -2.88
N PRO A 264 29.75 -10.03 -4.04
CA PRO A 264 28.65 -10.10 -5.03
C PRO A 264 27.41 -10.84 -4.48
N THR A 265 27.62 -11.78 -3.53
CA THR A 265 26.53 -12.55 -2.94
C THR A 265 25.54 -11.69 -2.14
N ILE A 266 25.96 -10.52 -1.68
CA ILE A 266 25.08 -9.55 -0.99
C ILE A 266 24.10 -8.92 -1.97
N ALA A 267 24.56 -8.50 -3.16
CA ALA A 267 23.70 -7.95 -4.20
C ALA A 267 22.65 -8.97 -4.65
N ASP A 268 23.08 -10.20 -4.91
CA ASP A 268 22.19 -11.31 -5.29
C ASP A 268 21.16 -11.61 -4.19
N ALA A 269 21.58 -11.56 -2.91
CA ALA A 269 20.68 -11.76 -1.78
C ALA A 269 19.64 -10.63 -1.65
N PHE A 270 20.08 -9.39 -1.86
CA PHE A 270 19.18 -8.24 -1.89
C PHE A 270 18.11 -8.40 -2.98
N GLU A 271 18.49 -8.76 -4.20
CA GLU A 271 17.54 -8.99 -5.30
C GLU A 271 16.56 -10.11 -4.96
N ARG A 272 17.02 -11.21 -4.37
CA ARG A 272 16.11 -12.31 -3.94
C ARG A 272 15.13 -11.88 -2.85
N ILE A 273 15.55 -11.06 -1.90
CA ILE A 273 14.66 -10.53 -0.85
C ILE A 273 13.63 -9.57 -1.44
N GLU A 274 14.04 -8.70 -2.38
CA GLU A 274 13.11 -7.82 -3.08
C GLU A 274 12.10 -8.61 -3.92
N GLN A 275 12.52 -9.70 -4.56
CA GLN A 275 11.61 -10.58 -5.28
C GLN A 275 10.59 -11.24 -4.34
N ILE A 276 11.03 -11.73 -3.17
CA ILE A 276 10.11 -12.28 -2.15
C ILE A 276 9.09 -11.22 -1.70
N ARG A 277 9.52 -9.95 -1.55
CA ARG A 277 8.63 -8.84 -1.22
C ARG A 277 7.60 -8.61 -2.33
N ALA A 278 8.06 -8.50 -3.57
CA ALA A 278 7.21 -8.27 -4.73
C ALA A 278 6.17 -9.39 -4.90
N ASP A 279 6.58 -10.64 -4.79
CA ASP A 279 5.69 -11.80 -4.87
C ASP A 279 4.65 -11.81 -3.75
N THR A 280 5.06 -11.45 -2.53
CA THR A 280 4.15 -11.33 -1.38
C THR A 280 3.11 -10.23 -1.60
N LEU A 281 3.51 -9.06 -2.10
CA LEU A 281 2.60 -7.96 -2.42
C LEU A 281 1.63 -8.33 -3.55
N ALA A 282 2.11 -8.99 -4.59
CA ALA A 282 1.27 -9.48 -5.68
C ALA A 282 0.24 -10.51 -5.17
N GLN A 283 0.64 -11.43 -4.30
CA GLN A 283 -0.26 -12.40 -3.68
C GLN A 283 -1.35 -11.69 -2.85
N LEU A 284 -0.99 -10.74 -1.98
CA LEU A 284 -1.93 -9.99 -1.14
C LEU A 284 -2.92 -9.18 -1.99
N ARG A 285 -2.45 -8.55 -3.08
CA ARG A 285 -3.32 -7.88 -4.06
C ARG A 285 -4.31 -8.86 -4.67
N ASP A 286 -3.86 -10.00 -5.17
CA ASP A 286 -4.70 -10.97 -5.86
C ASP A 286 -5.73 -11.62 -4.92
N GLU A 287 -5.35 -11.86 -3.66
CA GLU A 287 -6.27 -12.28 -2.60
C GLU A 287 -7.32 -11.20 -2.34
N GLY A 288 -6.91 -9.95 -2.12
CA GLY A 288 -7.81 -8.84 -1.90
C GLY A 288 -8.77 -8.59 -3.08
N LEU A 289 -8.30 -8.74 -4.33
CA LEU A 289 -9.16 -8.63 -5.51
C LEU A 289 -10.18 -9.78 -5.60
N ARG A 290 -9.81 -11.00 -5.19
CA ARG A 290 -10.76 -12.13 -5.11
C ARG A 290 -11.79 -11.91 -4.02
N ASP A 291 -11.38 -11.38 -2.86
CA ASP A 291 -12.30 -11.03 -1.78
C ASP A 291 -13.36 -10.03 -2.29
N LEU A 292 -12.95 -8.97 -3.00
CA LEU A 292 -13.86 -7.96 -3.56
C LEU A 292 -14.90 -8.50 -4.55
N ALA A 293 -14.70 -9.70 -5.08
CA ALA A 293 -15.70 -10.36 -5.93
C ALA A 293 -16.90 -10.92 -5.14
N THR A 294 -16.85 -10.95 -3.81
CA THR A 294 -17.90 -11.43 -2.93
C THR A 294 -18.67 -10.30 -2.26
N PRO A 295 -19.96 -10.47 -1.92
CA PRO A 295 -20.76 -9.41 -1.30
C PRO A 295 -20.23 -8.88 0.04
N GLN A 296 -19.52 -9.71 0.82
CA GLN A 296 -18.93 -9.33 2.11
C GLN A 296 -17.42 -9.12 2.03
N GLY A 297 -16.85 -9.12 0.84
CA GLY A 297 -15.39 -9.13 0.62
C GLY A 297 -14.66 -7.83 0.89
N LEU A 298 -15.37 -6.73 1.12
CA LEU A 298 -14.74 -5.41 1.35
C LEU A 298 -13.88 -5.39 2.62
N LYS A 299 -14.33 -6.04 3.70
CA LYS A 299 -13.57 -6.10 4.97
C LYS A 299 -12.30 -6.93 4.81
N PRO A 300 -12.34 -8.20 4.36
CA PRO A 300 -11.11 -8.97 4.15
C PRO A 300 -10.15 -8.31 3.14
N ALA A 301 -10.64 -7.69 2.07
CA ALA A 301 -9.77 -6.94 1.15
C ALA A 301 -9.03 -5.78 1.82
N ARG A 302 -9.69 -5.05 2.73
CA ARG A 302 -9.05 -3.99 3.54
C ARG A 302 -7.99 -4.54 4.49
N GLU A 303 -8.22 -5.73 5.06
CA GLU A 303 -7.23 -6.42 5.90
C GLU A 303 -5.98 -6.79 5.07
N LYS A 304 -6.16 -7.30 3.84
CA LYS A 304 -5.04 -7.55 2.91
C LYS A 304 -4.29 -6.28 2.52
N LEU A 305 -5.00 -5.18 2.28
CA LEU A 305 -4.37 -3.89 2.03
C LEU A 305 -3.55 -3.41 3.24
N ALA A 306 -4.08 -3.55 4.45
CA ALA A 306 -3.35 -3.18 5.66
C ALA A 306 -2.08 -4.02 5.85
N GLU A 307 -2.13 -5.32 5.52
CA GLU A 307 -0.97 -6.20 5.53
C GLU A 307 0.06 -5.79 4.47
N ALA A 308 -0.39 -5.54 3.24
CA ALA A 308 0.47 -5.08 2.15
C ALA A 308 1.19 -3.75 2.48
N LEU A 309 0.49 -2.81 3.11
CA LEU A 309 1.06 -1.51 3.52
C LEU A 309 2.18 -1.62 4.57
N ARG A 310 2.24 -2.70 5.36
CA ARG A 310 3.32 -2.90 6.35
C ARG A 310 4.64 -3.28 5.70
N ILE A 311 4.60 -3.87 4.50
CA ILE A 311 5.78 -4.42 3.83
C ILE A 311 6.14 -3.68 2.55
N ALA A 312 5.24 -2.85 2.02
CA ALA A 312 5.44 -2.09 0.79
C ALA A 312 6.41 -0.92 0.99
N LEU A 313 7.10 -0.59 -0.07
CA LEU A 313 7.87 0.66 -0.15
C LEU A 313 6.95 1.84 -0.52
N PRO A 314 7.34 3.08 -0.19
CA PRO A 314 6.59 4.26 -0.59
C PRO A 314 6.38 4.32 -2.11
N GLY A 315 5.12 4.48 -2.56
CA GLY A 315 4.79 4.58 -3.98
C GLY A 315 4.62 3.23 -4.71
N ASP A 316 4.54 2.12 -3.99
CA ASP A 316 4.36 0.80 -4.59
C ASP A 316 3.06 0.72 -5.41
N ALA A 317 3.20 0.40 -6.71
CA ALA A 317 2.11 0.36 -7.68
C ALA A 317 1.09 -0.76 -7.40
N VAL A 318 1.53 -1.90 -6.84
CA VAL A 318 0.67 -3.04 -6.53
C VAL A 318 -0.29 -2.70 -5.39
N VAL A 319 0.23 -2.01 -4.37
CA VAL A 319 -0.57 -1.52 -3.24
C VAL A 319 -1.52 -0.41 -3.68
N ALA A 320 -1.06 0.51 -4.54
CA ALA A 320 -1.89 1.56 -5.11
C ALA A 320 -3.08 0.97 -5.90
N GLN A 321 -2.85 -0.06 -6.69
CA GLN A 321 -3.90 -0.78 -7.43
C GLN A 321 -4.95 -1.41 -6.50
N LEU A 322 -4.52 -2.11 -5.45
CA LEU A 322 -5.45 -2.72 -4.50
C LEU A 322 -6.27 -1.65 -3.76
N ARG A 323 -5.62 -0.54 -3.35
CA ARG A 323 -6.29 0.60 -2.72
C ARG A 323 -7.37 1.20 -3.62
N GLU A 324 -7.04 1.46 -4.89
CA GLU A 324 -8.00 1.98 -5.87
C GLU A 324 -9.20 1.04 -6.05
N ARG A 325 -8.97 -0.27 -6.13
CA ARG A 325 -10.05 -1.25 -6.27
C ARG A 325 -10.95 -1.32 -5.03
N ILE A 326 -10.37 -1.21 -3.84
CA ILE A 326 -11.14 -1.14 -2.59
C ILE A 326 -11.95 0.16 -2.52
N ASP A 327 -11.38 1.29 -2.95
CA ASP A 327 -12.06 2.57 -3.02
C ASP A 327 -13.26 2.50 -3.96
N LEU A 328 -13.06 2.02 -5.18
CA LEU A 328 -14.14 1.79 -6.13
C LEU A 328 -15.24 0.88 -5.55
N ALA A 329 -14.87 -0.24 -4.95
CA ALA A 329 -15.84 -1.17 -4.35
C ALA A 329 -16.60 -0.53 -3.18
N THR A 330 -15.96 0.35 -2.42
CA THR A 330 -16.57 1.08 -1.30
C THR A 330 -17.70 2.01 -1.78
N HIS A 331 -17.46 2.75 -2.87
CA HIS A 331 -18.37 3.79 -3.35
C HIS A 331 -19.34 3.31 -4.43
N TYR A 332 -19.01 2.23 -5.17
CA TYR A 332 -19.80 1.80 -6.33
C TYR A 332 -20.16 0.31 -6.33
N GLY A 333 -19.74 -0.47 -5.35
CA GLY A 333 -19.94 -1.92 -5.37
C GLY A 333 -19.26 -2.55 -6.59
N SER A 334 -20.04 -3.23 -7.44
CA SER A 334 -19.55 -3.85 -8.68
C SER A 334 -19.52 -2.89 -9.89
N PHE A 335 -20.00 -1.66 -9.73
CA PHE A 335 -20.08 -0.68 -10.81
C PHE A 335 -18.85 0.24 -10.85
N ARG A 336 -18.81 1.09 -11.90
CA ARG A 336 -17.83 2.17 -12.06
C ARG A 336 -18.53 3.46 -12.41
N PRO A 337 -18.00 4.62 -12.00
CA PRO A 337 -18.58 5.91 -12.41
C PRO A 337 -18.63 6.02 -13.94
N GLY A 338 -19.74 6.56 -14.45
CA GLY A 338 -19.99 6.67 -15.88
C GLY A 338 -20.38 5.36 -16.59
N GLN A 339 -20.43 4.24 -15.89
CA GLN A 339 -20.85 2.97 -16.48
C GLN A 339 -22.33 3.02 -16.86
N VAL A 340 -22.63 2.68 -18.13
CA VAL A 340 -24.00 2.52 -18.62
C VAL A 340 -24.42 1.06 -18.56
N PHE A 341 -25.62 0.81 -18.07
CA PHE A 341 -26.19 -0.55 -17.99
C PHE A 341 -27.73 -0.51 -18.05
N SER A 342 -28.34 -1.67 -18.23
CA SER A 342 -29.78 -1.89 -18.10
C SER A 342 -30.02 -3.21 -17.39
N ASP A 343 -30.92 -3.24 -16.42
CA ASP A 343 -31.28 -4.46 -15.71
C ASP A 343 -32.22 -5.33 -16.56
N ALA A 344 -32.07 -6.63 -16.45
CA ALA A 344 -33.02 -7.58 -17.05
C ALA A 344 -34.34 -7.57 -16.27
N MET A 345 -35.44 -7.70 -16.96
CA MET A 345 -36.78 -7.79 -16.39
C MET A 345 -37.28 -9.24 -16.42
N ARG A 346 -38.17 -9.59 -15.50
CA ARG A 346 -38.79 -10.95 -15.44
C ARG A 346 -39.59 -11.31 -16.66
N ASP A 347 -40.15 -10.32 -17.35
CA ASP A 347 -40.88 -10.50 -18.61
C ASP A 347 -40.01 -10.76 -19.84
N GLY A 348 -38.66 -10.85 -19.66
CA GLY A 348 -37.69 -11.05 -20.73
C GLY A 348 -37.22 -9.76 -21.42
N GLY A 349 -37.76 -8.60 -21.05
CA GLY A 349 -37.32 -7.30 -21.54
C GLY A 349 -36.15 -6.72 -20.72
N ARG A 350 -35.80 -5.47 -21.04
CA ARG A 350 -34.84 -4.69 -20.27
C ARG A 350 -35.51 -3.44 -19.69
N GLY A 351 -35.03 -3.04 -18.52
CA GLY A 351 -35.35 -1.76 -17.91
C GLY A 351 -34.68 -0.59 -18.66
N PRO A 352 -34.87 0.65 -18.18
CA PRO A 352 -34.27 1.83 -18.79
C PRO A 352 -32.73 1.74 -18.77
N GLN A 353 -32.09 2.45 -19.69
CA GLN A 353 -30.65 2.68 -19.62
C GLN A 353 -30.34 3.58 -18.44
N MET A 354 -29.44 3.10 -17.59
CA MET A 354 -28.95 3.78 -16.39
C MET A 354 -27.49 4.14 -16.57
N VAL A 355 -27.07 5.30 -16.05
CA VAL A 355 -25.66 5.68 -15.92
C VAL A 355 -25.31 5.83 -14.44
N VAL A 356 -24.12 5.36 -14.06
CA VAL A 356 -23.60 5.49 -12.69
C VAL A 356 -23.06 6.89 -12.48
N VAL A 357 -23.77 7.67 -11.67
CA VAL A 357 -23.38 9.02 -11.24
C VAL A 357 -22.31 8.92 -10.17
N PRO A 358 -21.19 9.68 -10.27
CA PRO A 358 -20.11 9.62 -9.29
C PRO A 358 -20.56 9.98 -7.88
N HIS A 359 -19.95 9.36 -6.85
CA HIS A 359 -20.01 9.87 -5.47
C HIS A 359 -19.30 11.23 -5.39
N GLY A 360 -19.65 12.02 -4.39
CA GLY A 360 -19.03 13.35 -4.21
C GLY A 360 -19.97 14.30 -3.50
N GLY A 361 -19.69 15.59 -3.60
CA GLY A 361 -20.51 16.61 -2.98
C GLY A 361 -20.59 17.89 -3.79
N PHE A 362 -21.59 18.69 -3.49
CA PHE A 362 -21.83 19.95 -4.18
C PHE A 362 -22.56 20.95 -3.28
N GLN A 363 -22.58 22.21 -3.69
CA GLN A 363 -23.43 23.24 -3.08
C GLN A 363 -24.82 23.19 -3.73
N MET A 364 -25.82 22.74 -2.98
CA MET A 364 -27.23 22.69 -3.39
C MET A 364 -27.92 24.00 -3.11
N GLY A 365 -28.77 24.45 -4.06
CA GLY A 365 -29.50 25.69 -3.94
C GLY A 365 -28.81 26.89 -4.56
N ALA A 366 -29.37 28.07 -4.35
CA ALA A 366 -28.90 29.34 -4.91
C ALA A 366 -28.03 30.10 -3.90
N GLY A 367 -26.97 30.74 -4.40
CA GLY A 367 -26.20 31.69 -3.61
C GLY A 367 -27.01 32.94 -3.25
N ASP A 368 -26.59 33.69 -2.23
CA ASP A 368 -27.30 34.86 -1.73
C ASP A 368 -27.47 35.95 -2.80
N SER A 369 -26.52 36.11 -3.70
CA SER A 369 -26.50 37.09 -4.77
C SER A 369 -26.99 36.56 -6.12
N GLU A 370 -27.45 35.30 -6.23
CA GLU A 370 -27.88 34.73 -7.52
C GLU A 370 -29.11 35.44 -8.05
N PRO A 371 -29.06 36.06 -9.25
CA PRO A 371 -30.18 36.78 -9.81
C PRO A 371 -31.36 35.86 -10.11
N GLY A 372 -32.57 36.27 -9.72
CA GLY A 372 -33.83 35.52 -9.90
C GLY A 372 -34.02 34.36 -8.93
N ALA A 373 -33.13 34.17 -7.94
CA ALA A 373 -33.31 33.18 -6.92
C ALA A 373 -34.35 33.58 -5.87
N THR A 374 -35.14 32.62 -5.41
CA THR A 374 -36.20 32.80 -4.42
C THR A 374 -35.75 32.27 -3.06
N ASP A 375 -36.47 32.63 -1.99
CA ASP A 375 -36.20 32.11 -0.63
C ASP A 375 -36.34 30.58 -0.55
N ALA A 376 -37.13 29.99 -1.44
CA ALA A 376 -37.29 28.53 -1.49
C ALA A 376 -36.03 27.80 -1.89
N GLU A 377 -35.12 28.47 -2.59
CA GLU A 377 -33.83 27.92 -3.06
C GLU A 377 -32.68 28.17 -2.07
N ARG A 378 -32.97 28.78 -0.89
CA ARG A 378 -31.99 29.22 0.12
C ARG A 378 -32.25 28.63 1.50
N PRO A 379 -31.24 28.61 2.37
CA PRO A 379 -29.83 28.90 2.09
C PRO A 379 -29.20 27.81 1.22
N SER A 380 -28.20 28.17 0.42
CA SER A 380 -27.37 27.13 -0.21
C SER A 380 -26.65 26.34 0.89
N HIS A 381 -26.51 25.05 0.71
CA HIS A 381 -25.91 24.15 1.69
C HIS A 381 -25.15 23.04 0.99
N TYR A 382 -24.12 22.50 1.68
CA TYR A 382 -23.32 21.42 1.13
C TYR A 382 -24.03 20.08 1.33
N VAL A 383 -24.15 19.32 0.21
CA VAL A 383 -24.68 17.96 0.22
C VAL A 383 -23.60 17.01 -0.26
N ARG A 384 -23.47 15.86 0.39
CA ARG A 384 -22.48 14.83 0.07
C ARG A 384 -23.13 13.48 -0.13
N PHE A 385 -22.74 12.81 -1.19
CA PHE A 385 -23.07 11.42 -1.49
C PHE A 385 -21.85 10.55 -1.19
N ASP A 386 -21.92 9.73 -0.16
CA ASP A 386 -20.83 8.79 0.20
C ASP A 386 -20.74 7.61 -0.77
N ARG A 387 -21.83 7.33 -1.50
CA ARG A 387 -21.87 6.34 -2.58
C ARG A 387 -22.42 6.97 -3.85
N GLY A 388 -21.98 6.45 -4.99
CA GLY A 388 -22.61 6.73 -6.26
C GLY A 388 -24.04 6.14 -6.32
N PHE A 389 -24.80 6.58 -7.29
CA PHE A 389 -26.13 6.05 -7.61
C PHE A 389 -26.29 5.93 -9.10
N ALA A 390 -27.19 5.07 -9.57
CA ALA A 390 -27.49 5.01 -10.99
C ALA A 390 -28.75 5.83 -11.30
N MET A 391 -28.69 6.68 -12.34
CA MET A 391 -29.83 7.49 -12.80
C MET A 391 -30.19 7.11 -14.23
N ALA A 392 -31.47 7.09 -14.55
CA ALA A 392 -31.94 6.88 -15.92
C ALA A 392 -31.41 7.99 -16.85
N ILE A 393 -30.82 7.57 -17.97
CA ILE A 393 -30.16 8.49 -18.93
C ILE A 393 -31.14 9.51 -19.47
N THR A 394 -32.43 9.14 -19.62
CA THR A 394 -33.52 9.99 -20.10
C THR A 394 -34.70 9.96 -19.14
N GLU A 395 -35.68 10.81 -19.39
CA GLU A 395 -37.02 10.68 -18.82
C GLU A 395 -37.66 9.35 -19.25
N VAL A 396 -38.63 8.87 -18.49
CA VAL A 396 -39.45 7.70 -18.86
C VAL A 396 -40.25 8.04 -20.10
N THR A 397 -40.21 7.19 -21.13
CA THR A 397 -40.94 7.40 -22.39
C THR A 397 -42.39 6.94 -22.33
N VAL A 398 -43.18 7.39 -23.25
CA VAL A 398 -44.57 6.92 -23.46
C VAL A 398 -44.59 5.41 -23.69
N SER A 399 -43.65 4.86 -24.46
CA SER A 399 -43.54 3.42 -24.70
C SER A 399 -43.21 2.63 -23.43
N ASP A 400 -42.34 3.14 -22.58
CA ASP A 400 -42.00 2.48 -21.29
C ASP A 400 -43.20 2.50 -20.36
N PHE A 401 -43.89 3.61 -20.27
CA PHE A 401 -45.08 3.74 -19.46
C PHE A 401 -46.26 2.89 -19.99
N GLU A 402 -46.40 2.77 -21.31
CA GLU A 402 -47.37 1.86 -21.93
C GLU A 402 -47.15 0.41 -21.53
N ARG A 403 -45.88 -0.04 -21.50
CA ARG A 403 -45.53 -1.42 -21.05
C ARG A 403 -45.98 -1.65 -19.61
N TYR A 404 -45.73 -0.69 -18.70
CA TYR A 404 -46.22 -0.73 -17.33
C TYR A 404 -47.75 -0.84 -17.25
N VAL A 405 -48.44 0.05 -17.94
CA VAL A 405 -49.92 0.06 -17.91
C VAL A 405 -50.52 -1.25 -18.48
N LYS A 406 -49.95 -1.79 -19.56
CA LYS A 406 -50.36 -3.10 -20.10
C LYS A 406 -50.09 -4.25 -19.16
N ALA A 407 -48.93 -4.26 -18.50
CA ALA A 407 -48.57 -5.35 -17.59
C ALA A 407 -49.41 -5.36 -16.30
N THR A 408 -49.85 -4.19 -15.82
CA THR A 408 -50.53 -4.07 -14.51
C THR A 408 -52.01 -3.74 -14.60
N ASN A 409 -52.53 -3.42 -15.79
CA ASN A 409 -53.86 -2.83 -15.99
C ASN A 409 -54.06 -1.53 -15.15
N ALA A 410 -52.99 -0.80 -14.88
CA ALA A 410 -53.02 0.43 -14.10
C ALA A 410 -53.94 1.49 -14.76
N ARG A 411 -54.62 2.23 -13.92
CA ARG A 411 -55.41 3.42 -14.35
C ARG A 411 -54.77 4.68 -13.77
N PRO A 412 -53.82 5.32 -14.48
CA PRO A 412 -53.19 6.56 -14.06
C PRO A 412 -54.17 7.69 -13.74
N ARG A 413 -53.70 8.70 -12.99
CA ARG A 413 -54.56 9.77 -12.45
C ARG A 413 -55.37 10.48 -13.53
N ALA A 414 -54.73 10.89 -14.63
CA ALA A 414 -55.42 11.57 -15.74
C ALA A 414 -56.47 10.66 -16.39
N THR A 415 -56.17 9.39 -16.62
CA THR A 415 -57.11 8.38 -17.15
C THR A 415 -58.34 8.22 -16.25
N ARG A 416 -58.14 8.17 -14.90
CA ARG A 416 -59.26 8.09 -13.93
C ARG A 416 -60.14 9.36 -13.91
N ARG A 417 -59.51 10.53 -14.05
CA ARG A 417 -60.18 11.84 -14.05
C ARG A 417 -60.85 12.14 -15.39
N GLY A 418 -60.40 11.49 -16.46
CA GLY A 418 -60.85 11.76 -17.81
C GLY A 418 -60.40 13.10 -18.39
N HIS A 419 -59.40 13.76 -17.79
CA HIS A 419 -58.88 15.03 -18.28
C HIS A 419 -57.49 15.33 -17.72
N SER A 420 -56.74 16.21 -18.42
CA SER A 420 -55.49 16.81 -17.96
C SER A 420 -55.36 18.23 -18.47
N VAL A 421 -54.25 18.91 -18.10
CA VAL A 421 -53.94 20.27 -18.56
C VAL A 421 -53.01 20.19 -19.76
N VAL A 422 -53.38 20.82 -20.87
CA VAL A 422 -52.61 20.90 -22.13
C VAL A 422 -52.36 22.35 -22.51
N TYR A 423 -51.41 22.57 -23.41
CA TYR A 423 -51.27 23.85 -24.10
C TYR A 423 -52.36 23.97 -25.18
N ASP A 424 -53.08 25.07 -25.18
CA ASP A 424 -54.05 25.36 -26.21
C ASP A 424 -53.51 26.39 -27.19
N GLU A 425 -53.22 25.95 -28.39
CA GLU A 425 -52.62 26.77 -29.43
C GLU A 425 -53.47 28.00 -29.80
N ARG A 426 -54.79 27.88 -29.70
CA ARG A 426 -55.70 29.00 -30.03
C ARG A 426 -55.63 30.15 -29.05
N SER A 427 -55.62 29.79 -27.74
CA SER A 427 -55.60 30.84 -26.70
C SER A 427 -54.15 31.20 -26.26
N GLY A 428 -53.17 30.35 -26.56
CA GLY A 428 -51.81 30.49 -26.08
C GLY A 428 -51.67 30.22 -24.59
N ASN A 429 -52.61 29.49 -23.98
CA ASN A 429 -52.67 29.22 -22.54
C ASN A 429 -52.70 27.73 -22.23
N PHE A 430 -52.37 27.40 -21.00
CA PHE A 430 -52.57 26.05 -20.48
C PHE A 430 -53.99 25.89 -19.97
N ILE A 431 -54.75 24.99 -20.61
CA ILE A 431 -56.16 24.76 -20.31
C ILE A 431 -56.45 23.30 -19.95
N ARG A 432 -57.52 23.08 -19.20
CA ARG A 432 -58.03 21.75 -18.92
C ARG A 432 -58.75 21.20 -20.12
N ARG A 433 -58.37 19.95 -20.59
CA ARG A 433 -58.99 19.31 -21.74
C ARG A 433 -59.43 17.89 -21.39
N SER A 434 -60.66 17.51 -21.74
CA SER A 434 -61.18 16.17 -21.56
C SER A 434 -60.56 15.18 -22.55
N GLY A 435 -60.49 13.91 -22.18
CA GLY A 435 -59.95 12.85 -23.03
C GLY A 435 -58.43 12.78 -23.07
N VAL A 436 -57.72 13.61 -22.32
CA VAL A 436 -56.27 13.71 -22.26
C VAL A 436 -55.74 12.88 -21.10
N ASP A 437 -54.78 12.02 -21.38
CA ASP A 437 -54.03 11.22 -20.39
C ASP A 437 -52.57 10.98 -20.85
N TRP A 438 -51.86 10.06 -20.22
CA TRP A 438 -50.45 9.74 -20.46
C TRP A 438 -50.11 9.37 -21.92
N ARG A 439 -51.11 9.05 -22.76
CA ARG A 439 -50.97 8.77 -24.20
C ARG A 439 -50.96 10.00 -25.07
N SER A 440 -51.22 11.15 -24.48
CA SER A 440 -51.33 12.43 -25.16
C SER A 440 -50.02 13.20 -25.07
N ASP A 441 -49.75 14.02 -26.09
CA ASP A 441 -48.68 15.01 -26.12
C ASP A 441 -49.09 16.34 -25.45
N TYR A 442 -48.29 17.39 -25.64
CA TYR A 442 -48.45 18.67 -24.96
C TYR A 442 -49.71 19.44 -25.37
N ASP A 443 -50.25 19.22 -26.56
CA ASP A 443 -51.47 19.86 -27.05
C ASP A 443 -52.72 18.94 -26.95
N GLY A 444 -52.54 17.69 -26.51
CA GLY A 444 -53.59 16.69 -26.33
C GLY A 444 -53.78 15.77 -27.52
N ALA A 445 -52.96 15.83 -28.56
CA ALA A 445 -52.88 14.83 -29.60
C ALA A 445 -52.24 13.54 -29.12
N ARG A 446 -52.10 12.52 -29.96
CA ARG A 446 -51.43 11.26 -29.59
C ARG A 446 -49.93 11.44 -29.56
N ALA A 447 -49.32 11.15 -28.43
CA ALA A 447 -47.86 11.20 -28.25
C ALA A 447 -47.13 10.10 -29.02
N LEU A 448 -45.90 10.40 -29.43
CA LEU A 448 -44.97 9.42 -29.99
C LEU A 448 -44.43 8.51 -28.89
N GLY A 449 -44.10 7.28 -29.23
CA GLY A 449 -43.60 6.29 -28.26
C GLY A 449 -42.27 6.68 -27.58
N ASN A 450 -41.40 7.42 -28.28
CA ASN A 450 -40.11 7.94 -27.77
C ASN A 450 -40.21 9.37 -27.18
N ALA A 451 -41.43 9.94 -27.10
CA ALA A 451 -41.64 11.17 -26.36
C ALA A 451 -41.58 10.92 -24.85
N PRO A 452 -41.12 11.88 -24.01
CA PRO A 452 -41.22 11.73 -22.58
C PRO A 452 -42.66 11.67 -22.13
N VAL A 453 -42.99 10.77 -21.18
CA VAL A 453 -44.35 10.64 -20.67
C VAL A 453 -44.74 11.85 -19.84
N MET A 454 -45.88 12.43 -20.13
CA MET A 454 -46.46 13.57 -19.39
C MET A 454 -47.88 13.24 -18.94
N HIS A 455 -48.59 14.15 -18.31
CA HIS A 455 -49.94 13.95 -17.76
C HIS A 455 -50.01 12.86 -16.68
N VAL A 456 -48.91 12.65 -15.99
CA VAL A 456 -48.73 11.69 -14.88
C VAL A 456 -48.57 12.42 -13.56
N SER A 457 -49.23 11.92 -12.51
CA SER A 457 -49.07 12.42 -11.14
C SER A 457 -47.79 11.80 -10.50
N VAL A 458 -47.32 12.39 -9.38
CA VAL A 458 -46.18 11.79 -8.66
C VAL A 458 -46.48 10.38 -8.23
N ARG A 459 -47.74 10.05 -7.86
CA ARG A 459 -48.11 8.69 -7.47
C ARG A 459 -48.07 7.71 -8.63
N ASP A 460 -48.42 8.17 -9.86
CA ASP A 460 -48.27 7.33 -11.06
C ASP A 460 -46.79 7.01 -11.33
N ALA A 461 -45.90 7.96 -11.12
CA ALA A 461 -44.45 7.79 -11.23
C ALA A 461 -43.90 6.86 -10.15
N GLU A 462 -44.33 7.00 -8.89
CA GLU A 462 -43.96 6.10 -7.78
C GLU A 462 -44.44 4.65 -8.04
N ASN A 463 -45.65 4.46 -8.55
CA ASN A 463 -46.19 3.15 -8.89
C ASN A 463 -45.42 2.49 -10.06
N TYR A 464 -45.02 3.30 -11.07
CA TYR A 464 -44.14 2.80 -12.14
C TYR A 464 -42.79 2.34 -11.59
N ALA A 465 -42.17 3.11 -10.71
CA ALA A 465 -40.89 2.75 -10.06
C ALA A 465 -41.02 1.46 -9.23
N ALA A 466 -42.12 1.29 -8.48
CA ALA A 466 -42.39 0.10 -7.71
C ALA A 466 -42.56 -1.15 -8.62
N TRP A 467 -43.33 -1.03 -9.69
CA TRP A 467 -43.48 -2.09 -10.69
C TRP A 467 -42.12 -2.48 -11.31
N LEU A 468 -41.31 -1.49 -11.70
CA LEU A 468 -39.99 -1.77 -12.27
C LEU A 468 -39.07 -2.45 -11.26
N SER A 469 -39.18 -2.09 -10.00
CA SER A 469 -38.43 -2.75 -8.91
C SER A 469 -38.82 -4.22 -8.78
N GLU A 470 -40.12 -4.54 -8.84
CA GLU A 470 -40.61 -5.92 -8.85
C GLU A 470 -40.14 -6.71 -10.07
N GLN A 471 -40.11 -6.07 -11.25
CA GLN A 471 -39.69 -6.69 -12.50
C GLN A 471 -38.19 -6.99 -12.53
N THR A 472 -37.37 -6.17 -11.94
CA THR A 472 -35.91 -6.30 -12.00
C THR A 472 -35.30 -6.94 -10.76
N GLY A 473 -36.01 -6.90 -9.63
CA GLY A 473 -35.47 -7.30 -8.31
C GLY A 473 -34.53 -6.27 -7.68
N TYR A 474 -34.42 -5.07 -8.27
CA TYR A 474 -33.62 -3.95 -7.75
C TYR A 474 -34.51 -2.80 -7.29
N SER A 475 -34.00 -1.94 -6.42
CA SER A 475 -34.76 -0.80 -5.89
C SER A 475 -34.71 0.39 -6.85
N TYR A 476 -35.76 0.59 -7.61
CA TYR A 476 -35.99 1.78 -8.43
C TYR A 476 -36.90 2.77 -7.68
N ARG A 477 -36.62 4.04 -7.79
CA ARG A 477 -37.40 5.12 -7.15
C ARG A 477 -37.25 6.44 -7.91
N LEU A 478 -38.05 7.41 -7.56
CA LEU A 478 -37.79 8.80 -7.97
C LEU A 478 -36.46 9.28 -7.36
N PRO A 479 -35.71 10.16 -8.06
CA PRO A 479 -34.53 10.81 -7.47
C PRO A 479 -34.93 11.66 -6.26
N SER A 480 -34.05 11.80 -5.29
CA SER A 480 -34.18 12.89 -4.33
C SER A 480 -33.93 14.23 -5.03
N GLU A 481 -34.42 15.32 -4.47
CA GLU A 481 -34.17 16.65 -4.98
C GLU A 481 -32.66 16.95 -5.08
N ALA A 482 -31.89 16.50 -4.09
CA ALA A 482 -30.44 16.63 -4.05
C ALA A 482 -29.77 15.79 -5.16
N GLU A 483 -30.19 14.53 -5.36
CA GLU A 483 -29.67 13.68 -6.45
C GLU A 483 -29.95 14.32 -7.82
N PHE A 484 -31.15 14.90 -7.99
CA PHE A 484 -31.52 15.57 -9.24
C PHE A 484 -30.64 16.79 -9.51
N GLU A 485 -30.49 17.71 -8.55
CA GLU A 485 -29.67 18.92 -8.72
C GLU A 485 -28.19 18.58 -8.91
N TYR A 486 -27.66 17.60 -8.18
CA TYR A 486 -26.30 17.12 -8.36
C TYR A 486 -26.06 16.58 -9.77
N ALA A 487 -27.00 15.75 -10.25
CA ALA A 487 -26.96 15.16 -11.59
C ALA A 487 -27.14 16.21 -12.69
N LEU A 488 -28.02 17.20 -12.48
CA LEU A 488 -28.26 18.32 -13.40
C LEU A 488 -27.02 19.21 -13.52
N ARG A 489 -26.39 19.57 -12.40
CA ARG A 489 -25.17 20.38 -12.39
C ARG A 489 -23.98 19.65 -13.00
N ALA A 490 -23.86 18.36 -12.80
CA ALA A 490 -22.79 17.53 -13.34
C ALA A 490 -21.38 18.16 -13.21
N GLY A 491 -21.10 18.75 -12.04
CA GLY A 491 -19.85 19.46 -11.73
C GLY A 491 -19.88 20.97 -12.00
N SER A 492 -20.93 21.52 -12.61
CA SER A 492 -21.09 22.97 -12.79
C SER A 492 -21.51 23.65 -11.49
N SER A 493 -20.88 24.76 -11.15
CA SER A 493 -21.28 25.65 -10.05
C SER A 493 -22.07 26.88 -10.52
N GLY A 494 -22.26 27.05 -11.82
CA GLY A 494 -22.91 28.21 -12.39
C GLY A 494 -24.41 28.27 -12.14
N ARG A 495 -25.00 29.41 -12.50
CA ARG A 495 -26.44 29.69 -12.45
C ARG A 495 -27.26 28.67 -13.27
N TYR A 496 -26.73 28.30 -14.44
CA TYR A 496 -27.29 27.28 -15.33
C TYR A 496 -26.40 26.05 -15.39
N PRO A 497 -26.87 24.89 -15.86
CA PRO A 497 -26.03 23.72 -16.05
C PRO A 497 -24.81 23.96 -16.95
N TRP A 498 -24.90 24.87 -17.89
CA TRP A 498 -23.81 25.28 -18.80
C TRP A 498 -22.95 26.44 -18.27
N GLY A 499 -23.14 26.88 -17.03
CA GLY A 499 -22.42 28.01 -16.40
C GLY A 499 -23.28 29.28 -16.27
N ASP A 500 -22.65 30.44 -16.34
CA ASP A 500 -23.30 31.72 -16.09
C ASP A 500 -23.74 32.46 -17.38
N ALA A 501 -23.48 31.88 -18.54
CA ALA A 501 -23.87 32.45 -19.81
C ALA A 501 -25.41 32.58 -19.92
N GLY A 502 -25.89 33.76 -20.26
CA GLY A 502 -27.32 34.09 -20.37
C GLY A 502 -28.04 33.40 -21.53
N THR A 503 -27.31 32.83 -22.50
CA THR A 503 -27.87 32.08 -23.63
C THR A 503 -27.36 30.64 -23.58
N PRO A 504 -28.26 29.64 -23.71
CA PRO A 504 -27.84 28.23 -23.74
C PRO A 504 -26.95 27.95 -24.96
N PRO A 505 -25.93 27.08 -24.84
CA PRO A 505 -25.19 26.61 -26.00
C PRO A 505 -26.11 25.87 -26.98
N PRO A 506 -25.85 25.92 -28.30
CA PRO A 506 -26.66 25.21 -29.28
C PRO A 506 -26.72 23.70 -29.00
N GLY A 507 -27.91 23.12 -28.97
CA GLY A 507 -28.14 21.71 -28.74
C GLY A 507 -27.95 21.26 -27.27
N SER A 508 -28.01 22.19 -26.31
CA SER A 508 -27.89 21.86 -24.86
C SER A 508 -29.19 21.42 -24.20
N GLY A 509 -30.34 21.68 -24.81
CA GLY A 509 -31.63 21.27 -24.26
C GLY A 509 -32.81 21.92 -24.98
N ASN A 510 -34.02 21.50 -24.60
CA ASN A 510 -35.26 22.10 -25.07
C ASN A 510 -35.72 23.20 -24.10
N PHE A 511 -35.61 24.45 -24.53
CA PHE A 511 -35.91 25.63 -23.72
C PHE A 511 -36.77 26.62 -24.53
N THR A 512 -37.44 27.56 -23.85
CA THR A 512 -38.08 28.68 -24.53
C THR A 512 -37.03 29.52 -25.27
N GLY A 513 -36.98 29.40 -26.60
CA GLY A 513 -36.06 30.15 -27.45
C GLY A 513 -36.77 31.30 -28.15
N SER A 514 -36.13 32.49 -28.29
CA SER A 514 -36.68 33.61 -29.01
C SER A 514 -36.79 33.37 -30.51
N LYS A 515 -36.12 32.32 -31.03
CA LYS A 515 -36.20 31.92 -32.44
C LYS A 515 -37.26 30.85 -32.70
N ASP A 516 -37.80 30.23 -31.65
CA ASP A 516 -38.82 29.19 -31.81
C ASP A 516 -40.19 29.78 -31.99
N VAL A 517 -40.94 29.19 -32.89
CA VAL A 517 -42.25 29.65 -33.30
C VAL A 517 -43.24 28.50 -33.25
N SER A 518 -44.39 28.76 -32.65
CA SER A 518 -45.45 27.75 -32.59
C SER A 518 -46.04 27.46 -33.98
N PRO A 519 -46.77 26.34 -34.15
CA PRO A 519 -47.47 26.04 -35.38
C PRO A 519 -48.42 27.17 -35.87
N SER A 520 -48.95 27.98 -34.93
CA SER A 520 -49.81 29.13 -35.25
C SER A 520 -49.09 30.49 -35.37
N GLY A 521 -47.75 30.48 -35.34
CA GLY A 521 -46.94 31.69 -35.48
C GLY A 521 -46.72 32.47 -34.18
N ARG A 522 -46.90 31.84 -32.98
CA ARG A 522 -46.66 32.48 -31.69
C ARG A 522 -45.20 32.43 -31.33
N HIS A 523 -44.71 33.41 -30.57
CA HIS A 523 -43.38 33.50 -29.98
C HIS A 523 -43.46 33.55 -28.46
N TRP A 524 -42.43 33.05 -27.81
CA TRP A 524 -42.27 33.18 -26.37
C TRP A 524 -41.91 34.63 -25.98
N HIS A 525 -42.62 35.22 -25.03
CA HIS A 525 -42.33 36.58 -24.57
C HIS A 525 -41.11 36.61 -23.62
N ASN A 526 -40.98 35.62 -22.75
CA ASN A 526 -39.86 35.50 -21.81
C ASN A 526 -39.03 34.31 -22.21
N ALA A 527 -38.12 34.50 -23.14
CA ALA A 527 -37.33 33.47 -23.78
C ALA A 527 -35.84 33.77 -23.72
N PHE A 528 -35.00 32.76 -23.90
CA PHE A 528 -33.58 32.95 -24.13
C PHE A 528 -33.32 33.64 -25.44
N ILE A 529 -32.80 34.88 -25.37
CA ILE A 529 -32.55 35.71 -26.53
C ILE A 529 -31.49 35.08 -27.43
N GLY A 530 -31.78 34.97 -28.72
CA GLY A 530 -30.87 34.42 -29.71
C GLY A 530 -30.79 32.88 -29.72
N TYR A 531 -31.52 32.19 -28.83
CA TYR A 531 -31.65 30.74 -28.79
C TYR A 531 -32.84 30.26 -29.63
N GLY A 532 -32.74 29.02 -30.07
CA GLY A 532 -33.80 28.23 -30.69
C GLY A 532 -33.31 26.79 -30.83
N ASP A 533 -34.19 25.86 -30.48
CA ASP A 533 -33.90 24.42 -30.53
C ASP A 533 -34.73 23.68 -31.59
N GLY A 534 -35.67 24.39 -32.22
CA GLY A 534 -36.53 23.86 -33.28
C GLY A 534 -37.79 23.16 -32.77
N TRP A 535 -38.09 23.21 -31.48
CA TRP A 535 -39.26 22.60 -30.88
C TRP A 535 -40.12 23.66 -30.17
N TRP A 536 -41.43 23.63 -30.40
CA TRP A 536 -42.37 24.45 -29.65
C TRP A 536 -42.87 23.75 -28.38
N GLY A 537 -42.97 22.43 -28.40
CA GLY A 537 -43.33 21.54 -27.30
C GLY A 537 -42.18 20.64 -26.88
N PRO A 538 -42.44 19.61 -26.04
CA PRO A 538 -41.41 18.66 -25.67
C PRO A 538 -40.84 17.92 -26.87
N ALA A 539 -39.51 17.79 -26.89
CA ALA A 539 -38.80 16.98 -27.87
C ALA A 539 -38.80 15.49 -27.46
N PRO A 540 -38.58 14.56 -28.39
CA PRO A 540 -38.26 13.17 -28.04
C PRO A 540 -37.06 13.11 -27.08
N VAL A 541 -37.05 12.13 -26.20
CA VAL A 541 -35.94 11.96 -25.23
C VAL A 541 -34.59 11.78 -25.92
N ALA A 542 -33.50 12.27 -25.32
CA ALA A 542 -32.14 12.23 -25.86
C ALA A 542 -31.97 12.96 -27.22
N ASN A 543 -32.81 13.91 -27.54
CA ASN A 543 -32.65 14.72 -28.74
C ASN A 543 -31.51 15.75 -28.64
N PHE A 544 -31.09 16.08 -27.42
CA PHE A 544 -30.04 17.03 -27.11
C PHE A 544 -28.83 16.36 -26.50
N ARG A 545 -27.73 17.12 -26.36
CA ARG A 545 -26.49 16.57 -25.83
C ARG A 545 -26.62 16.19 -24.37
N ALA A 546 -26.02 15.08 -24.00
CA ALA A 546 -25.86 14.69 -22.60
C ALA A 546 -24.93 15.67 -21.85
N ASN A 547 -25.17 15.83 -20.55
CA ASN A 547 -24.27 16.53 -19.65
C ASN A 547 -22.99 15.70 -19.32
N ALA A 548 -22.10 16.22 -18.48
CA ALA A 548 -20.84 15.56 -18.15
C ALA A 548 -21.00 14.21 -17.43
N PHE A 549 -22.17 13.91 -16.87
CA PHE A 549 -22.48 12.59 -16.29
C PHE A 549 -23.16 11.63 -17.26
N GLY A 550 -23.36 12.03 -18.53
CA GLY A 550 -24.01 11.21 -19.55
C GLY A 550 -25.54 11.22 -19.47
N LEU A 551 -26.14 12.23 -18.84
CA LEU A 551 -27.58 12.39 -18.67
C LEU A 551 -28.13 13.42 -19.69
N HIS A 552 -29.19 13.05 -20.37
CA HIS A 552 -29.92 13.92 -21.31
C HIS A 552 -31.08 14.63 -20.62
N ASP A 553 -31.46 15.76 -21.13
CA ASP A 553 -32.71 16.48 -20.82
C ASP A 553 -32.90 16.78 -19.31
N MET A 554 -31.77 16.91 -18.55
CA MET A 554 -31.81 17.25 -17.12
C MET A 554 -32.33 18.67 -16.87
N ALA A 555 -32.14 19.56 -17.83
CA ALA A 555 -32.67 20.92 -17.83
C ALA A 555 -33.51 21.13 -19.10
N GLY A 556 -34.69 21.71 -18.94
CA GLY A 556 -35.65 21.89 -20.05
C GLY A 556 -36.46 20.62 -20.30
N ASN A 557 -37.00 20.48 -21.50
CA ASN A 557 -37.91 19.42 -21.92
C ASN A 557 -39.12 19.28 -20.99
N LEU A 558 -39.08 18.42 -19.98
CA LEU A 558 -40.07 18.35 -18.92
C LEU A 558 -39.49 18.68 -17.56
N SER A 559 -40.27 19.37 -16.71
CA SER A 559 -40.00 19.35 -15.27
C SER A 559 -40.25 17.95 -14.75
N GLU A 560 -39.47 17.52 -13.77
CA GLU A 560 -39.54 16.15 -13.32
C GLU A 560 -39.92 16.04 -11.85
N TRP A 561 -40.79 15.08 -11.53
CA TRP A 561 -41.13 14.72 -10.17
C TRP A 561 -39.90 14.16 -9.46
N VAL A 562 -39.65 14.68 -8.24
CA VAL A 562 -38.67 14.11 -7.30
C VAL A 562 -39.36 13.58 -6.04
N ALA A 563 -38.64 12.81 -5.24
CA ALA A 563 -39.19 12.14 -4.07
C ALA A 563 -39.56 13.08 -2.92
N ASP A 564 -39.04 14.31 -2.95
CA ASP A 564 -39.12 15.25 -1.84
C ASP A 564 -40.51 15.89 -1.69
N CYS A 565 -40.88 16.13 -0.45
CA CYS A 565 -41.95 17.06 -0.12
C CYS A 565 -41.48 18.50 -0.32
N TRP A 566 -42.42 19.39 -0.64
CA TRP A 566 -42.12 20.81 -0.74
C TRP A 566 -41.86 21.44 0.64
N HIS A 567 -40.75 22.14 0.77
CA HIS A 567 -40.40 23.01 1.87
C HIS A 567 -40.07 24.41 1.33
N SER A 568 -40.52 25.45 1.99
CA SER A 568 -40.37 26.84 1.53
C SER A 568 -38.96 27.40 1.67
N SER A 569 -38.02 26.63 2.21
CA SER A 569 -36.60 26.97 2.28
C SER A 569 -35.79 25.71 2.52
N TYR A 570 -34.47 25.77 2.34
CA TYR A 570 -33.54 24.69 2.68
C TYR A 570 -33.04 24.72 4.12
N ARG A 571 -33.65 25.54 4.97
CA ARG A 571 -33.32 25.50 6.41
C ARG A 571 -33.61 24.11 6.97
N ARG A 572 -32.59 23.43 7.52
CA ARG A 572 -32.63 22.05 8.03
C ARG A 572 -32.81 20.97 6.95
N ALA A 573 -32.51 21.26 5.69
CA ALA A 573 -32.50 20.26 4.64
C ALA A 573 -31.45 19.17 4.94
N PRO A 574 -31.68 17.91 4.55
CA PRO A 574 -30.68 16.85 4.68
C PRO A 574 -29.41 17.19 3.89
N SER A 575 -28.26 16.84 4.43
CA SER A 575 -26.95 17.05 3.79
C SER A 575 -26.31 15.75 3.24
N ASP A 576 -27.02 14.64 3.36
CA ASP A 576 -26.59 13.30 2.94
C ASP A 576 -27.23 12.82 1.63
N GLY A 577 -27.97 13.71 0.96
CA GLY A 577 -28.65 13.44 -0.30
C GLY A 577 -29.94 12.61 -0.20
N VAL A 578 -30.37 12.26 1.01
CA VAL A 578 -31.66 11.57 1.22
C VAL A 578 -32.81 12.53 0.95
N ALA A 579 -33.89 12.00 0.35
CA ALA A 579 -35.09 12.79 0.08
C ALA A 579 -35.72 13.37 1.38
N TRP A 580 -36.01 14.66 1.36
CA TRP A 580 -36.67 15.35 2.49
C TRP A 580 -38.19 15.10 2.44
N PHE A 581 -38.58 13.98 3.02
CA PHE A 581 -39.93 13.46 2.93
C PHE A 581 -40.66 13.50 4.29
N ASN A 582 -41.87 14.11 4.27
CA ASN A 582 -42.81 14.09 5.39
C ASN A 582 -44.02 13.24 5.00
N PRO A 583 -44.32 12.14 5.71
CA PRO A 583 -45.48 11.30 5.37
C PRO A 583 -46.79 12.10 5.25
N GLY A 584 -47.50 11.88 4.13
CA GLY A 584 -48.78 12.54 3.86
C GLY A 584 -48.68 13.94 3.24
N CYS A 585 -47.50 14.42 2.85
CA CYS A 585 -47.37 15.70 2.17
C CYS A 585 -48.08 15.68 0.81
N ARG A 586 -48.88 16.72 0.54
CA ARG A 586 -49.56 16.91 -0.73
C ARG A 586 -48.78 17.80 -1.68
N ALA A 587 -47.98 18.70 -1.17
CA ALA A 587 -47.09 19.53 -1.97
C ALA A 587 -45.77 18.79 -2.21
N ARG A 588 -45.43 18.55 -3.47
CA ARG A 588 -44.23 17.81 -3.92
C ARG A 588 -43.36 18.74 -4.76
N VAL A 589 -42.10 18.37 -4.87
CA VAL A 589 -41.12 19.16 -5.65
C VAL A 589 -41.05 18.67 -7.08
N ILE A 590 -40.97 19.62 -8.03
CA ILE A 590 -40.54 19.39 -9.41
C ILE A 590 -39.26 20.18 -9.70
N ARG A 591 -38.42 19.64 -10.57
CA ARG A 591 -37.08 20.19 -10.90
C ARG A 591 -36.84 20.21 -12.41
N GLY A 592 -35.76 20.87 -12.85
CA GLY A 592 -35.23 20.87 -14.20
C GLY A 592 -35.75 21.98 -15.12
N GLY A 593 -36.88 22.57 -14.80
CA GLY A 593 -37.59 23.42 -15.76
C GLY A 593 -38.23 22.60 -16.88
N ASN A 594 -38.94 23.26 -17.82
CA ASN A 594 -39.59 22.59 -18.95
C ASN A 594 -39.61 23.47 -20.20
N TRP A 595 -40.05 22.92 -21.32
CA TRP A 595 -40.16 23.56 -22.63
C TRP A 595 -40.91 24.90 -22.67
N ALA A 596 -41.70 25.21 -21.64
CA ALA A 596 -42.51 26.43 -21.54
C ALA A 596 -42.09 27.31 -20.34
N ASN A 597 -40.92 27.10 -19.76
CA ASN A 597 -40.42 27.88 -18.64
C ASN A 597 -39.54 29.06 -19.09
N SER A 598 -39.60 30.15 -18.32
CA SER A 598 -38.72 31.31 -18.55
C SER A 598 -37.23 30.96 -18.24
N PRO A 599 -36.27 31.77 -18.70
CA PRO A 599 -34.87 31.62 -18.36
C PRO A 599 -34.60 31.52 -16.83
N GLU A 600 -35.32 32.30 -16.02
CA GLU A 600 -35.20 32.26 -14.56
C GLU A 600 -35.61 30.91 -13.98
N GLN A 601 -36.58 30.24 -14.62
CA GLN A 601 -37.10 28.94 -14.21
C GLN A 601 -36.28 27.75 -14.76
N THR A 602 -35.22 28.03 -15.53
CA THR A 602 -34.29 27.04 -16.07
C THR A 602 -32.97 26.98 -15.27
N ARG A 603 -32.82 27.82 -14.24
CA ARG A 603 -31.63 27.83 -13.38
C ARG A 603 -31.45 26.49 -12.68
N ALA A 604 -30.21 26.12 -12.45
CA ALA A 604 -29.88 24.83 -11.81
C ALA A 604 -30.49 24.68 -10.40
N ALA A 605 -30.58 25.78 -9.65
CA ALA A 605 -31.17 25.80 -8.30
C ALA A 605 -32.71 25.92 -8.32
N TRP A 606 -33.33 26.22 -9.49
CA TRP A 606 -34.78 26.44 -9.55
C TRP A 606 -35.58 25.22 -9.14
N ARG A 607 -36.60 25.45 -8.33
CA ARG A 607 -37.50 24.43 -7.79
C ARG A 607 -38.92 24.98 -7.71
N GLN A 608 -39.92 24.11 -7.87
CA GLN A 608 -41.32 24.49 -7.77
C GLN A 608 -42.15 23.48 -6.99
N SER A 609 -43.12 24.02 -6.26
CA SER A 609 -44.15 23.21 -5.58
C SER A 609 -45.25 22.81 -6.57
N GLN A 610 -45.66 21.54 -6.50
CA GLN A 610 -46.84 21.05 -7.24
C GLN A 610 -47.69 20.16 -6.30
N ASP A 611 -49.02 20.24 -6.44
CA ASP A 611 -49.91 19.29 -5.78
C ASP A 611 -49.64 17.88 -6.33
N SER A 612 -49.57 16.90 -5.43
CA SER A 612 -49.27 15.50 -5.75
C SER A 612 -50.20 14.86 -6.77
N ASP A 613 -51.37 15.42 -6.94
CA ASP A 613 -52.43 15.00 -7.89
C ASP A 613 -52.35 15.74 -9.23
N THR A 614 -51.43 16.65 -9.42
CA THR A 614 -51.26 17.43 -10.66
C THR A 614 -50.96 16.51 -11.84
N THR A 615 -51.66 16.76 -12.96
CA THR A 615 -51.38 16.16 -14.27
C THR A 615 -51.41 17.26 -15.31
N ASN A 616 -50.36 17.43 -16.08
CA ASN A 616 -50.24 18.44 -17.12
C ASN A 616 -49.18 18.09 -18.18
N ALA A 617 -49.12 18.91 -19.24
CA ALA A 617 -48.21 18.77 -20.38
C ALA A 617 -46.75 19.21 -20.11
N ARG A 618 -46.39 19.50 -18.88
CA ARG A 618 -45.07 20.08 -18.53
C ARG A 618 -44.29 19.26 -17.54
N ILE A 619 -44.88 18.14 -17.02
CA ILE A 619 -44.29 17.38 -15.94
C ILE A 619 -44.22 15.90 -16.34
N GLY A 620 -43.02 15.34 -16.27
CA GLY A 620 -42.69 13.93 -16.39
C GLY A 620 -41.88 13.44 -15.21
N PHE A 621 -41.07 12.43 -15.41
CA PHE A 621 -40.18 11.87 -14.38
C PHE A 621 -39.09 10.99 -14.99
N ARG A 622 -38.01 10.83 -14.25
CA ARG A 622 -36.99 9.78 -14.45
C ARG A 622 -36.75 9.02 -13.16
N LEU A 623 -35.96 7.95 -13.23
CA LEU A 623 -35.73 7.06 -12.10
C LEU A 623 -34.28 7.05 -11.66
N VAL A 624 -34.10 6.71 -10.39
CA VAL A 624 -32.82 6.37 -9.76
C VAL A 624 -32.87 4.94 -9.24
N ARG A 625 -31.75 4.26 -9.31
CA ARG A 625 -31.50 2.93 -8.74
C ARG A 625 -30.30 2.99 -7.80
N GLY A 626 -30.40 2.40 -6.61
CA GLY A 626 -29.27 2.19 -5.71
C GLY A 626 -28.25 1.21 -6.31
N ILE A 627 -26.96 1.42 -6.04
CA ILE A 627 -25.86 0.57 -6.49
C ILE A 627 -25.04 0.01 -5.31
#